data_c42c15bae5a9b66c06a9e259069c24a3
#
_entry.id   c42c15bae5a9b66c06a9e259069c24a3
#
_cell.length_a   1.000
_cell.length_b   1.000
_cell.length_c   1.000
_cell.angle_alpha   90.00
_cell.angle_beta   90.00
_cell.angle_gamma   90.00
#
_symmetry.space_group_name_H-M   'P 1'
#
loop_
_entity.id
_entity.type
_entity.pdbx_description
1 polymer ?
#
loop_
_entity_poly.entity_id
_entity_poly.type
_entity_poly.pdbx_seq_one_letter_code
_entity_poly.pdbx_strand_id
1 'polypeptide(L)'
;MIPTIYQYIYMIYGGIRAIMKLVSATVIILVLIAVVSTCGCTNASADGDSAESKIFISGAFALYPMMITWSEEYQKIHPEIQFEISGGGAGKGMTDALSGMVDIGMVSREIYPEEQSQGACWVAVTKDAVVGTINSNNPAAEKILSRGATKSDLEKIFVNNSVTNWGQLDGMEGVDVRINQYSRADACGAASIWAKYIGDYHQENIGGIAVSGDPGLAEAVRADTFGIGFNNINYAYDPTTELPIEGLLILPLDLNENGKIDSNESFYSTRAEIMEAIAKGIYPSPPSRDLNLVTKNEFTGPTKDFVEWILTEGQQYVTENGYIPLPEEVLTSELNTVMESGI
;
A
#
# COMPACT_ATOMS: atom_id res chain seq x y z
N MET A 1 -67.03 -39.05 -27.56
CA MET A 1 -66.43 -37.93 -26.71
C MET A 1 -65.01 -37.72 -27.21
N ILE A 2 -64.77 -36.66 -27.98
CA ILE A 2 -63.43 -36.38 -28.60
C ILE A 2 -62.59 -35.72 -27.57
N PRO A 3 -61.34 -36.18 -27.25
CA PRO A 3 -60.46 -35.52 -26.27
C PRO A 3 -60.04 -34.16 -26.77
N THR A 4 -60.12 -33.18 -25.89
CA THR A 4 -59.76 -31.79 -26.14
C THR A 4 -58.28 -31.64 -26.50
N ILE A 5 -57.95 -30.72 -27.42
CA ILE A 5 -56.60 -30.40 -27.91
C ILE A 5 -55.58 -30.29 -26.78
N TYR A 6 -56.01 -29.86 -25.62
CA TYR A 6 -55.16 -29.76 -24.42
C TYR A 6 -54.58 -31.10 -23.91
N GLN A 7 -55.31 -32.22 -24.07
CA GLN A 7 -54.81 -33.55 -23.65
C GLN A 7 -53.74 -34.07 -24.60
N TYR A 8 -53.82 -33.75 -25.90
CA TYR A 8 -52.78 -34.09 -26.87
C TYR A 8 -51.48 -33.33 -26.64
N ILE A 9 -51.57 -32.04 -26.33
CA ILE A 9 -50.38 -31.20 -26.03
C ILE A 9 -49.67 -31.71 -24.78
N TYR A 10 -50.38 -32.12 -23.73
CA TYR A 10 -49.79 -32.65 -22.51
C TYR A 10 -49.07 -34.00 -22.71
N MET A 11 -49.62 -34.88 -23.58
CA MET A 11 -48.97 -36.17 -23.94
C MET A 11 -47.69 -35.94 -24.76
N ILE A 12 -47.67 -35.00 -25.68
CA ILE A 12 -46.50 -34.68 -26.51
C ILE A 12 -45.40 -34.05 -25.64
N TYR A 13 -45.73 -33.10 -24.73
CA TYR A 13 -44.77 -32.49 -23.81
C TYR A 13 -44.19 -33.49 -22.80
N GLY A 14 -44.98 -34.42 -22.31
CA GLY A 14 -44.54 -35.52 -21.43
C GLY A 14 -43.55 -36.46 -22.12
N GLY A 15 -43.80 -36.81 -23.38
CA GLY A 15 -42.92 -37.65 -24.19
C GLY A 15 -41.58 -36.99 -24.50
N ILE A 16 -41.59 -35.71 -24.88
CA ILE A 16 -40.36 -34.94 -25.15
C ILE A 16 -39.47 -34.81 -23.92
N ARG A 17 -40.06 -34.56 -22.72
CA ARG A 17 -39.31 -34.49 -21.45
C ARG A 17 -38.67 -35.83 -21.05
N ALA A 18 -39.35 -36.97 -21.34
CA ALA A 18 -38.81 -38.31 -21.08
C ALA A 18 -37.61 -38.61 -22.01
N ILE A 19 -37.73 -38.26 -23.30
CA ILE A 19 -36.67 -38.46 -24.29
C ILE A 19 -35.45 -37.56 -23.96
N MET A 20 -35.64 -36.29 -23.58
CA MET A 20 -34.56 -35.39 -23.19
C MET A 20 -33.81 -35.88 -21.95
N LYS A 21 -34.50 -36.47 -20.95
CA LYS A 21 -33.84 -37.07 -19.78
C LYS A 21 -33.03 -38.32 -20.15
N LEU A 22 -33.51 -39.13 -21.07
CA LEU A 22 -32.79 -40.34 -21.52
C LEU A 22 -31.53 -39.97 -22.32
N VAL A 23 -31.61 -39.00 -23.23
CA VAL A 23 -30.47 -38.50 -24.01
C VAL A 23 -29.43 -37.85 -23.12
N SER A 24 -29.84 -37.05 -22.12
CA SER A 24 -28.93 -36.44 -21.16
C SER A 24 -28.19 -37.48 -20.31
N ALA A 25 -28.86 -38.53 -19.86
CA ALA A 25 -28.24 -39.62 -19.11
C ALA A 25 -27.23 -40.43 -19.95
N THR A 26 -27.52 -40.66 -21.21
CA THR A 26 -26.63 -41.42 -22.12
C THR A 26 -25.38 -40.63 -22.49
N VAL A 27 -25.48 -39.29 -22.66
CA VAL A 27 -24.34 -38.41 -22.93
C VAL A 27 -23.42 -38.34 -21.71
N ILE A 28 -23.96 -38.26 -20.48
CA ILE A 28 -23.17 -38.25 -19.24
C ILE A 28 -22.40 -39.56 -19.06
N ILE A 29 -23.01 -40.71 -19.35
CA ILE A 29 -22.34 -42.01 -19.26
C ILE A 29 -21.22 -42.15 -20.30
N LEU A 30 -21.43 -41.67 -21.54
CA LEU A 30 -20.40 -41.68 -22.59
C LEU A 30 -19.21 -40.78 -22.27
N VAL A 31 -19.44 -39.62 -21.64
CA VAL A 31 -18.36 -38.72 -21.19
C VAL A 31 -17.58 -39.35 -20.04
N LEU A 32 -18.24 -40.05 -19.10
CA LEU A 32 -17.57 -40.74 -18.01
C LEU A 32 -16.70 -41.92 -18.48
N ILE A 33 -17.13 -42.66 -19.52
CA ILE A 33 -16.34 -43.77 -20.10
C ILE A 33 -15.12 -43.24 -20.89
N ALA A 34 -15.22 -42.07 -21.54
CA ALA A 34 -14.10 -41.43 -22.24
C ALA A 34 -12.99 -40.94 -21.29
N VAL A 35 -13.34 -40.52 -20.07
CA VAL A 35 -12.37 -40.07 -19.07
C VAL A 35 -11.56 -41.21 -18.43
N VAL A 36 -12.12 -42.42 -18.36
CA VAL A 36 -11.44 -43.58 -17.77
C VAL A 36 -10.46 -44.24 -18.74
N SER A 37 -10.58 -44.02 -20.07
CA SER A 37 -9.73 -44.67 -21.10
C SER A 37 -8.41 -43.94 -21.37
N THR A 38 -8.11 -42.81 -20.75
CA THR A 38 -6.86 -42.03 -20.94
C THR A 38 -5.83 -42.20 -19.84
N CYS A 39 -6.03 -43.09 -18.85
CA CYS A 39 -5.00 -43.50 -17.93
C CYS A 39 -4.04 -44.55 -18.57
N GLY A 40 -3.40 -44.17 -19.68
CA GLY A 40 -2.21 -44.83 -20.19
C GLY A 40 -1.01 -44.31 -19.43
N CYS A 41 -0.30 -45.20 -18.71
CA CYS A 41 0.99 -44.88 -18.13
C CYS A 41 1.97 -44.45 -19.23
N THR A 42 2.12 -43.16 -19.44
CA THR A 42 3.34 -42.62 -20.05
C THR A 42 4.37 -42.50 -18.94
N ASN A 43 5.45 -43.29 -19.04
CA ASN A 43 6.70 -42.99 -18.33
C ASN A 43 7.13 -41.59 -18.84
N ALA A 44 6.73 -40.54 -18.15
CA ALA A 44 7.34 -39.22 -18.30
C ALA A 44 8.73 -39.34 -17.70
N SER A 45 9.74 -39.22 -18.54
CA SER A 45 11.10 -38.90 -18.14
C SER A 45 11.03 -37.71 -17.20
N ALA A 46 11.73 -37.79 -16.07
CA ALA A 46 11.93 -36.67 -15.17
C ALA A 46 12.85 -35.66 -15.86
N ASP A 47 12.25 -34.84 -16.76
CA ASP A 47 12.73 -33.50 -17.01
C ASP A 47 12.28 -32.69 -15.82
N GLY A 48 13.27 -32.07 -15.14
CA GLY A 48 13.05 -31.33 -13.88
C GLY A 48 11.99 -30.24 -14.07
N ASP A 49 10.76 -30.57 -13.68
CA ASP A 49 9.70 -29.61 -13.44
C ASP A 49 10.11 -28.88 -12.15
N SER A 50 10.77 -27.75 -12.29
CA SER A 50 10.98 -26.84 -11.17
C SER A 50 9.59 -26.45 -10.71
N ALA A 51 9.12 -27.00 -9.59
CA ALA A 51 7.81 -26.67 -9.03
C ALA A 51 7.74 -25.15 -8.92
N GLU A 52 6.82 -24.51 -9.65
CA GLU A 52 6.57 -23.08 -9.54
C GLU A 52 6.26 -22.76 -8.08
N SER A 53 7.13 -21.97 -7.45
CA SER A 53 6.89 -21.47 -6.10
C SER A 53 6.21 -20.14 -6.18
N LYS A 54 5.17 -19.93 -5.37
CA LYS A 54 4.40 -18.69 -5.32
C LYS A 54 4.59 -17.99 -3.99
N ILE A 55 4.91 -16.70 -4.03
CA ILE A 55 5.05 -15.84 -2.85
C ILE A 55 3.87 -14.88 -2.80
N PHE A 56 3.09 -14.94 -1.72
CA PHE A 56 1.94 -14.09 -1.48
C PHE A 56 2.35 -12.91 -0.62
N ILE A 57 2.01 -11.69 -1.07
CA ILE A 57 2.40 -10.44 -0.40
C ILE A 57 1.20 -9.52 -0.29
N SER A 58 0.98 -8.92 0.87
CA SER A 58 -0.08 -7.93 1.03
C SER A 58 0.34 -6.79 1.96
N GLY A 59 -0.34 -5.64 1.90
CA GLY A 59 -0.23 -4.64 2.95
C GLY A 59 -0.06 -3.20 2.50
N ALA A 60 0.97 -2.53 3.04
CA ALA A 60 1.14 -1.09 2.96
C ALA A 60 1.27 -0.56 1.53
N PHE A 61 0.39 0.37 1.16
CA PHE A 61 0.51 1.10 -0.11
C PHE A 61 1.85 1.81 -0.25
N ALA A 62 2.43 2.28 0.86
CA ALA A 62 3.74 2.92 0.89
C ALA A 62 4.85 2.09 0.23
N LEU A 63 4.83 0.76 0.41
CA LEU A 63 5.85 -0.16 -0.11
C LEU A 63 5.42 -0.86 -1.41
N TYR A 64 4.13 -0.73 -1.78
CA TYR A 64 3.57 -1.46 -2.92
C TYR A 64 4.31 -1.20 -4.25
N PRO A 65 4.63 0.06 -4.66
CA PRO A 65 5.37 0.29 -5.89
C PRO A 65 6.76 -0.34 -5.90
N MET A 66 7.48 -0.25 -4.77
CA MET A 66 8.81 -0.85 -4.65
C MET A 66 8.76 -2.37 -4.68
N MET A 67 7.74 -2.97 -4.05
CA MET A 67 7.55 -4.41 -4.07
C MET A 67 7.28 -4.94 -5.48
N ILE A 68 6.53 -4.19 -6.30
CA ILE A 68 6.35 -4.54 -7.73
C ILE A 68 7.70 -4.54 -8.44
N THR A 69 8.50 -3.47 -8.29
CA THR A 69 9.84 -3.40 -8.90
C THR A 69 10.73 -4.57 -8.46
N TRP A 70 10.82 -4.81 -7.14
CA TRP A 70 11.63 -5.93 -6.63
C TRP A 70 11.19 -7.29 -7.15
N SER A 71 9.88 -7.54 -7.20
CA SER A 71 9.36 -8.81 -7.71
C SER A 71 9.64 -9.00 -9.21
N GLU A 72 9.48 -7.96 -10.02
CA GLU A 72 9.77 -8.00 -11.45
C GLU A 72 11.27 -8.21 -11.73
N GLU A 73 12.14 -7.54 -10.98
CA GLU A 73 13.60 -7.69 -11.14
C GLU A 73 14.07 -9.08 -10.65
N TYR A 74 13.52 -9.56 -9.52
CA TYR A 74 13.83 -10.89 -9.01
C TYR A 74 13.38 -12.01 -9.95
N GLN A 75 12.19 -11.89 -10.56
CA GLN A 75 11.69 -12.86 -11.54
C GLN A 75 12.56 -12.98 -12.80
N LYS A 76 13.35 -11.97 -13.16
CA LYS A 76 14.27 -12.06 -14.30
C LYS A 76 15.40 -13.07 -14.06
N ILE A 77 15.79 -13.26 -12.80
CA ILE A 77 16.84 -14.19 -12.38
C ILE A 77 16.27 -15.47 -11.76
N HIS A 78 15.00 -15.45 -11.30
CA HIS A 78 14.27 -16.57 -10.71
C HIS A 78 12.91 -16.74 -11.38
N PRO A 79 12.86 -17.16 -12.66
CA PRO A 79 11.61 -17.26 -13.42
C PRO A 79 10.63 -18.32 -12.88
N GLU A 80 11.11 -19.24 -12.04
CA GLU A 80 10.30 -20.25 -11.34
C GLU A 80 9.48 -19.66 -10.18
N ILE A 81 9.79 -18.43 -9.73
CA ILE A 81 9.07 -17.78 -8.64
C ILE A 81 7.95 -16.89 -9.19
N GLN A 82 6.74 -17.09 -8.70
CA GLN A 82 5.57 -16.27 -9.02
C GLN A 82 5.21 -15.39 -7.81
N PHE A 83 4.78 -14.16 -8.07
CA PHE A 83 4.34 -13.24 -7.01
C PHE A 83 2.86 -12.91 -7.13
N GLU A 84 2.17 -12.86 -5.99
CA GLU A 84 0.82 -12.31 -5.88
C GLU A 84 0.81 -11.19 -4.84
N ILE A 85 0.75 -9.94 -5.34
CA ILE A 85 0.93 -8.75 -4.52
C ILE A 85 -0.37 -7.96 -4.44
N SER A 86 -0.79 -7.58 -3.24
CA SER A 86 -2.00 -6.80 -3.01
C SER A 86 -1.78 -5.66 -2.01
N GLY A 87 -2.37 -4.50 -2.29
CA GLY A 87 -2.46 -3.39 -1.35
C GLY A 87 -3.59 -3.58 -0.33
N GLY A 88 -3.61 -2.75 0.71
CA GLY A 88 -4.70 -2.78 1.70
C GLY A 88 -4.36 -2.11 3.04
N GLY A 89 -3.20 -1.43 3.10
CA GLY A 89 -2.71 -0.76 4.30
C GLY A 89 -1.86 -1.65 5.21
N ALA A 90 -1.08 -1.01 6.07
CA ALA A 90 -0.13 -1.69 6.97
C ALA A 90 -0.81 -2.67 7.95
N GLY A 91 -2.01 -2.31 8.43
CA GLY A 91 -2.79 -3.18 9.32
C GLY A 91 -3.22 -4.48 8.65
N LYS A 92 -3.62 -4.41 7.36
CA LYS A 92 -3.92 -5.62 6.58
C LYS A 92 -2.67 -6.48 6.41
N GLY A 93 -1.54 -5.89 5.99
CA GLY A 93 -0.27 -6.63 5.83
C GLY A 93 0.15 -7.37 7.10
N MET A 94 0.08 -6.71 8.24
CA MET A 94 0.37 -7.32 9.53
C MET A 94 -0.59 -8.48 9.86
N THR A 95 -1.89 -8.26 9.70
CA THR A 95 -2.91 -9.28 10.00
C THR A 95 -2.77 -10.50 9.09
N ASP A 96 -2.58 -10.28 7.79
CA ASP A 96 -2.44 -11.35 6.81
C ASP A 96 -1.16 -12.17 7.07
N ALA A 97 -0.03 -11.53 7.39
CA ALA A 97 1.21 -12.22 7.74
C ALA A 97 1.05 -13.05 9.03
N LEU A 98 0.55 -12.46 10.10
CA LEU A 98 0.39 -13.16 11.39
C LEU A 98 -0.63 -14.31 11.33
N SER A 99 -1.63 -14.21 10.45
CA SER A 99 -2.60 -15.31 10.22
C SER A 99 -2.09 -16.38 9.24
N GLY A 100 -0.97 -16.14 8.56
CA GLY A 100 -0.42 -17.04 7.53
C GLY A 100 -1.22 -17.02 6.22
N MET A 101 -1.98 -15.94 5.96
CA MET A 101 -2.68 -15.73 4.68
C MET A 101 -1.74 -15.27 3.57
N VAL A 102 -0.61 -14.67 3.93
CA VAL A 102 0.47 -14.29 3.03
C VAL A 102 1.81 -14.68 3.64
N ASP A 103 2.82 -14.82 2.78
CA ASP A 103 4.20 -15.11 3.19
C ASP A 103 4.89 -13.85 3.71
N ILE A 104 4.57 -12.69 3.11
CA ILE A 104 5.13 -11.38 3.47
C ILE A 104 4.02 -10.35 3.66
N GLY A 105 4.00 -9.70 4.82
CA GLY A 105 3.24 -8.49 5.08
C GLY A 105 4.08 -7.24 4.87
N MET A 106 3.58 -6.26 4.10
CA MET A 106 4.19 -4.94 3.99
C MET A 106 3.66 -4.02 5.09
N VAL A 107 4.55 -3.50 5.94
CA VAL A 107 4.17 -2.69 7.10
C VAL A 107 4.97 -1.38 7.15
N SER A 108 4.28 -0.25 7.13
CA SER A 108 4.85 1.09 7.06
C SER A 108 4.64 1.89 8.35
N ARG A 109 4.81 1.24 9.47
CA ARG A 109 4.78 1.77 10.84
C ARG A 109 5.59 0.88 11.77
N GLU A 110 5.75 1.31 13.00
CA GLU A 110 6.32 0.48 14.07
C GLU A 110 5.57 -0.86 14.22
N ILE A 111 6.30 -1.90 14.55
CA ILE A 111 5.75 -3.21 14.92
C ILE A 111 5.45 -3.16 16.42
N TYR A 112 4.18 -3.30 16.77
CA TYR A 112 3.74 -3.16 18.15
C TYR A 112 4.14 -4.36 19.02
N PRO A 113 4.37 -4.18 20.34
CA PRO A 113 4.72 -5.27 21.24
C PRO A 113 3.74 -6.44 21.20
N GLU A 114 2.45 -6.15 21.01
CA GLU A 114 1.39 -7.16 20.88
C GLU A 114 1.58 -8.02 19.63
N GLU A 115 2.02 -7.42 18.51
CA GLU A 115 2.30 -8.10 17.24
C GLU A 115 3.56 -8.97 17.36
N GLN A 116 4.59 -8.46 18.03
CA GLN A 116 5.80 -9.22 18.35
C GLN A 116 5.46 -10.45 19.20
N SER A 117 4.61 -10.30 20.21
CA SER A 117 4.17 -11.40 21.07
C SER A 117 3.35 -12.47 20.33
N GLN A 118 2.76 -12.12 19.17
CA GLN A 118 2.04 -13.03 18.28
C GLN A 118 2.95 -13.71 17.24
N GLY A 119 4.26 -13.43 17.30
CA GLY A 119 5.26 -14.03 16.43
C GLY A 119 5.58 -13.21 15.18
N ALA A 120 5.34 -11.89 15.20
CA ALA A 120 5.84 -11.04 14.11
C ALA A 120 7.37 -11.08 14.10
N CYS A 121 7.93 -11.54 12.98
CA CYS A 121 9.35 -11.40 12.62
C CYS A 121 9.42 -10.41 11.47
N TRP A 122 10.31 -9.42 11.54
CA TRP A 122 10.35 -8.35 10.56
C TRP A 122 11.77 -7.85 10.30
N VAL A 123 11.93 -7.23 9.14
CA VAL A 123 13.14 -6.49 8.75
C VAL A 123 12.75 -5.17 8.09
N ALA A 124 13.49 -4.11 8.38
CA ALA A 124 13.41 -2.87 7.64
C ALA A 124 14.16 -3.02 6.31
N VAL A 125 13.56 -2.53 5.21
CA VAL A 125 14.13 -2.69 3.87
C VAL A 125 14.44 -1.36 3.17
N THR A 126 13.77 -0.28 3.57
CA THR A 126 13.96 1.07 3.03
C THR A 126 13.23 2.08 3.90
N LYS A 127 13.31 3.37 3.54
CA LYS A 127 12.55 4.46 4.19
C LYS A 127 11.68 5.20 3.18
N ASP A 128 10.58 5.77 3.69
CA ASP A 128 9.81 6.81 3.02
C ASP A 128 9.40 7.90 4.01
N ALA A 129 8.53 8.81 3.57
CA ALA A 129 7.87 9.75 4.46
C ALA A 129 6.43 10.02 4.02
N VAL A 130 5.65 10.56 4.97
CA VAL A 130 4.33 11.12 4.71
C VAL A 130 4.46 12.64 4.64
N VAL A 131 3.84 13.24 3.63
CA VAL A 131 3.79 14.68 3.43
C VAL A 131 2.35 15.18 3.45
N GLY A 132 2.15 16.41 3.95
CA GLY A 132 0.88 17.09 3.79
C GLY A 132 0.63 17.46 2.33
N THR A 133 -0.60 17.38 1.86
CA THR A 133 -1.00 17.73 0.50
C THR A 133 -2.20 18.66 0.50
N ILE A 134 -2.22 19.62 -0.40
CA ILE A 134 -3.37 20.52 -0.67
C ILE A 134 -3.66 20.55 -2.17
N ASN A 135 -4.89 20.97 -2.51
CA ASN A 135 -5.25 21.16 -3.92
C ASN A 135 -4.46 22.33 -4.54
N SER A 136 -3.95 22.17 -5.75
CA SER A 136 -3.15 23.20 -6.44
C SER A 136 -3.94 24.47 -6.81
N ASN A 137 -5.28 24.36 -6.93
CA ASN A 137 -6.17 25.48 -7.20
C ASN A 137 -6.73 26.12 -5.92
N ASN A 138 -6.18 25.78 -4.74
CA ASN A 138 -6.63 26.38 -3.49
C ASN A 138 -6.39 27.91 -3.52
N PRO A 139 -7.42 28.75 -3.31
CA PRO A 139 -7.28 30.21 -3.40
C PRO A 139 -6.28 30.80 -2.42
N ALA A 140 -5.92 30.08 -1.36
CA ALA A 140 -4.93 30.50 -0.36
C ALA A 140 -3.55 29.84 -0.59
N ALA A 141 -3.36 29.08 -1.66
CA ALA A 141 -2.16 28.24 -1.87
C ALA A 141 -0.84 29.01 -1.69
N GLU A 142 -0.69 30.19 -2.34
CA GLU A 142 0.53 30.98 -2.24
C GLU A 142 0.88 31.37 -0.78
N LYS A 143 -0.13 31.80 -0.03
CA LYS A 143 0.05 32.17 1.37
C LYS A 143 0.31 30.97 2.27
N ILE A 144 -0.35 29.84 2.01
CA ILE A 144 -0.14 28.56 2.72
C ILE A 144 1.31 28.08 2.50
N LEU A 145 1.77 28.08 1.24
CA LEU A 145 3.13 27.59 0.90
C LEU A 145 4.23 28.50 1.48
N SER A 146 4.01 29.83 1.52
CA SER A 146 5.01 30.76 2.09
C SER A 146 5.07 30.71 3.61
N ARG A 147 3.94 30.42 4.27
CA ARG A 147 3.84 30.33 5.73
C ARG A 147 4.23 28.94 6.26
N GLY A 148 3.83 27.90 5.55
CA GLY A 148 3.90 26.53 6.03
C GLY A 148 2.82 26.20 7.08
N ALA A 149 2.90 24.99 7.63
CA ALA A 149 2.06 24.52 8.72
C ALA A 149 2.90 24.05 9.91
N THR A 150 2.59 24.54 11.09
CA THR A 150 3.18 24.09 12.36
C THR A 150 2.48 22.80 12.84
N LYS A 151 3.07 22.07 13.79
CA LYS A 151 2.41 20.94 14.45
C LYS A 151 1.07 21.36 15.09
N SER A 152 1.04 22.54 15.72
CA SER A 152 -0.18 23.09 16.33
C SER A 152 -1.29 23.36 15.30
N ASP A 153 -0.94 23.83 14.10
CA ASP A 153 -1.92 24.02 13.03
C ASP A 153 -2.51 22.67 12.57
N LEU A 154 -1.62 21.69 12.36
CA LEU A 154 -2.04 20.34 11.96
C LEU A 154 -2.91 19.68 13.03
N GLU A 155 -2.60 19.87 14.31
CA GLU A 155 -3.42 19.40 15.43
C GLU A 155 -4.82 20.01 15.41
N LYS A 156 -4.91 21.35 15.25
CA LYS A 156 -6.17 22.06 15.18
C LYS A 156 -7.02 21.64 13.98
N ILE A 157 -6.37 21.32 12.83
CA ILE A 157 -7.04 20.87 11.61
C ILE A 157 -7.41 19.39 11.74
N PHE A 158 -6.44 18.49 11.96
CA PHE A 158 -6.62 17.04 11.78
C PHE A 158 -7.12 16.31 13.03
N VAL A 159 -6.91 16.83 14.23
CA VAL A 159 -7.27 16.14 15.48
C VAL A 159 -8.45 16.86 16.15
N ASN A 160 -8.29 18.13 16.46
CA ASN A 160 -9.28 18.88 17.22
C ASN A 160 -10.47 19.33 16.36
N ASN A 161 -10.33 19.37 15.03
CA ASN A 161 -11.32 19.91 14.08
C ASN A 161 -11.81 21.33 14.45
N SER A 162 -10.96 22.10 15.14
CA SER A 162 -11.26 23.45 15.62
C SER A 162 -11.00 24.53 14.58
N VAL A 163 -10.20 24.21 13.55
CA VAL A 163 -9.88 25.07 12.40
C VAL A 163 -10.49 24.46 11.15
N THR A 164 -11.45 25.17 10.58
CA THR A 164 -12.19 24.79 9.36
C THR A 164 -12.05 25.81 8.23
N ASN A 165 -11.27 26.87 8.49
CA ASN A 165 -10.97 27.94 7.54
C ASN A 165 -9.53 28.40 7.78
N TRP A 166 -8.77 28.60 6.70
CA TRP A 166 -7.36 29.00 6.77
C TRP A 166 -7.13 30.29 7.52
N GLY A 167 -8.07 31.25 7.41
CA GLY A 167 -7.99 32.54 8.13
C GLY A 167 -8.09 32.47 9.65
N GLN A 168 -8.37 31.29 10.21
CA GLN A 168 -8.36 31.06 11.66
C GLN A 168 -6.96 30.75 12.20
N LEU A 169 -5.99 30.54 11.30
CA LEU A 169 -4.59 30.31 11.69
C LEU A 169 -3.84 31.64 11.81
N ASP A 170 -2.90 31.71 12.75
CA ASP A 170 -2.04 32.87 12.95
C ASP A 170 -1.23 33.15 11.66
N GLY A 171 -1.13 34.43 11.28
CA GLY A 171 -0.49 34.85 10.03
C GLY A 171 -1.33 34.63 8.76
N MET A 172 -2.55 34.09 8.89
CA MET A 172 -3.50 33.91 7.77
C MET A 172 -4.70 34.87 7.82
N GLU A 173 -4.62 35.93 8.61
CA GLU A 173 -5.70 36.89 8.78
C GLU A 173 -6.14 37.49 7.43
N GLY A 174 -7.45 37.62 7.25
CA GLY A 174 -8.07 38.09 6.02
C GLY A 174 -8.22 37.05 4.90
N VAL A 175 -7.75 35.83 5.11
CA VAL A 175 -8.03 34.71 4.22
C VAL A 175 -9.38 34.09 4.59
N ASP A 176 -10.35 34.11 3.67
CA ASP A 176 -11.65 33.46 3.86
C ASP A 176 -11.76 32.25 2.92
N VAL A 177 -11.00 31.20 3.25
CA VAL A 177 -10.93 29.96 2.48
C VAL A 177 -11.13 28.79 3.42
N ARG A 178 -12.18 28.00 3.21
CA ARG A 178 -12.49 26.83 4.01
C ARG A 178 -11.46 25.71 3.84
N ILE A 179 -11.44 24.80 4.80
CA ILE A 179 -10.64 23.59 4.80
C ILE A 179 -11.60 22.39 4.74
N ASN A 180 -11.42 21.54 3.73
CA ASN A 180 -12.07 20.24 3.64
C ASN A 180 -10.99 19.17 3.89
N GLN A 181 -11.05 18.59 5.06
CA GLN A 181 -10.03 17.64 5.52
C GLN A 181 -10.35 16.22 5.06
N TYR A 182 -9.37 15.55 4.49
CA TYR A 182 -9.43 14.15 4.07
C TYR A 182 -8.47 13.29 4.90
N SER A 183 -8.90 12.07 5.21
CA SER A 183 -8.18 11.10 6.01
C SER A 183 -8.32 9.68 5.43
N ARG A 184 -7.75 8.70 6.11
CA ARG A 184 -7.73 7.30 5.67
C ARG A 184 -8.83 6.48 6.34
N ALA A 185 -9.57 5.69 5.54
CA ALA A 185 -10.56 4.73 6.03
C ALA A 185 -9.94 3.39 6.44
N ASP A 186 -8.80 3.05 5.86
CA ASP A 186 -8.08 1.80 6.15
C ASP A 186 -7.07 1.98 7.29
N ALA A 187 -6.75 0.88 7.98
CA ALA A 187 -5.69 0.85 8.98
C ALA A 187 -4.33 0.96 8.29
N CYS A 188 -3.74 2.14 8.27
CA CYS A 188 -2.56 2.43 7.48
C CYS A 188 -1.44 3.12 8.25
N GLY A 189 -0.21 2.84 7.85
CA GLY A 189 0.96 3.48 8.42
C GLY A 189 1.04 4.98 8.15
N ALA A 190 0.48 5.48 7.03
CA ALA A 190 0.50 6.91 6.73
C ALA A 190 -0.27 7.72 7.79
N ALA A 191 -1.50 7.31 8.12
CA ALA A 191 -2.29 7.98 9.15
C ALA A 191 -1.68 7.81 10.55
N SER A 192 -1.14 6.63 10.87
CA SER A 192 -0.46 6.39 12.15
C SER A 192 0.75 7.31 12.35
N ILE A 193 1.60 7.43 11.32
CA ILE A 193 2.81 8.26 11.39
C ILE A 193 2.48 9.76 11.38
N TRP A 194 1.45 10.16 10.60
CA TRP A 194 1.01 11.55 10.59
C TRP A 194 0.44 11.97 11.95
N ALA A 195 -0.38 11.11 12.56
CA ALA A 195 -0.90 11.31 13.91
C ALA A 195 0.22 11.44 14.95
N LYS A 196 1.21 10.55 14.89
CA LYS A 196 2.37 10.55 15.79
C LYS A 196 3.23 11.81 15.61
N TYR A 197 3.38 12.31 14.39
CA TYR A 197 4.08 13.57 14.12
C TYR A 197 3.38 14.77 14.76
N ILE A 198 2.05 14.86 14.60
CA ILE A 198 1.25 15.98 15.09
C ILE A 198 1.36 16.13 16.60
N GLY A 199 1.26 15.04 17.38
CA GLY A 199 1.28 15.16 18.84
C GLY A 199 1.26 13.82 19.56
N ASP A 200 1.88 12.79 19.01
CA ASP A 200 1.89 11.43 19.56
C ASP A 200 0.48 10.82 19.69
N TYR A 201 -0.36 11.15 18.72
CA TYR A 201 -1.71 10.60 18.58
C TYR A 201 -1.70 9.27 17.84
N HIS A 202 -2.83 8.57 17.88
CA HIS A 202 -3.12 7.39 17.08
C HIS A 202 -3.91 7.74 15.82
N GLN A 203 -3.95 6.84 14.83
CA GLN A 203 -4.70 7.02 13.59
C GLN A 203 -6.18 7.40 13.86
N GLU A 204 -6.80 6.81 14.87
CA GLU A 204 -8.20 7.00 15.24
C GLU A 204 -8.51 8.43 15.72
N ASN A 205 -7.47 9.21 16.06
CA ASN A 205 -7.62 10.61 16.43
C ASN A 205 -7.68 11.55 15.22
N ILE A 206 -7.28 11.06 14.04
CA ILE A 206 -7.31 11.85 12.80
C ILE A 206 -8.74 11.91 12.28
N GLY A 207 -9.31 13.10 12.26
CA GLY A 207 -10.64 13.37 11.72
C GLY A 207 -10.66 13.53 10.20
N GLY A 208 -11.80 13.98 9.68
CA GLY A 208 -12.01 14.29 8.26
C GLY A 208 -12.79 13.24 7.49
N ILE A 209 -12.93 13.48 6.18
CA ILE A 209 -13.61 12.58 5.25
C ILE A 209 -12.69 11.39 4.97
N ALA A 210 -13.11 10.20 5.40
CA ALA A 210 -12.31 8.99 5.27
C ALA A 210 -12.40 8.41 3.85
N VAL A 211 -11.24 8.18 3.22
CA VAL A 211 -11.10 7.56 1.90
C VAL A 211 -10.13 6.39 1.92
N SER A 212 -10.29 5.44 0.99
CA SER A 212 -9.50 4.21 0.98
C SER A 212 -8.20 4.38 0.20
N GLY A 213 -7.09 4.02 0.81
CA GLY A 213 -5.76 3.95 0.18
C GLY A 213 -5.12 5.31 -0.10
N ASP A 214 -3.82 5.33 -0.34
CA ASP A 214 -3.09 6.54 -0.77
C ASP A 214 -3.59 7.09 -2.10
N PRO A 215 -3.86 6.26 -3.14
CA PRO A 215 -4.41 6.77 -4.39
C PRO A 215 -5.75 7.49 -4.20
N GLY A 216 -6.64 6.94 -3.34
CA GLY A 216 -7.94 7.54 -3.03
C GLY A 216 -7.81 8.88 -2.31
N LEU A 217 -6.86 8.99 -1.36
CA LEU A 217 -6.61 10.23 -0.63
C LEU A 217 -6.04 11.33 -1.54
N ALA A 218 -5.05 11.00 -2.38
CA ALA A 218 -4.50 11.92 -3.35
C ALA A 218 -5.57 12.43 -4.32
N GLU A 219 -6.42 11.53 -4.84
CA GLU A 219 -7.49 11.91 -5.76
C GLU A 219 -8.57 12.78 -5.08
N ALA A 220 -8.94 12.47 -3.84
CA ALA A 220 -9.89 13.27 -3.08
C ALA A 220 -9.42 14.71 -2.88
N VAL A 221 -8.14 14.91 -2.55
CA VAL A 221 -7.53 16.25 -2.42
C VAL A 221 -7.46 16.95 -3.79
N ARG A 222 -7.11 16.23 -4.86
CA ARG A 222 -7.08 16.79 -6.23
C ARG A 222 -8.44 17.24 -6.75
N ALA A 223 -9.48 16.50 -6.40
CA ALA A 223 -10.85 16.80 -6.86
C ALA A 223 -11.52 17.95 -6.09
N ASP A 224 -11.01 18.30 -4.90
CA ASP A 224 -11.59 19.33 -4.05
C ASP A 224 -10.65 20.54 -3.91
N THR A 225 -11.03 21.68 -4.49
CA THR A 225 -10.27 22.95 -4.41
C THR A 225 -9.90 23.37 -2.98
N PHE A 226 -10.68 22.94 -1.98
CA PHE A 226 -10.46 23.25 -0.56
C PHE A 226 -9.83 22.08 0.20
N GLY A 227 -9.47 21.01 -0.52
CA GLY A 227 -8.97 19.77 0.05
C GLY A 227 -7.60 19.93 0.69
N ILE A 228 -7.44 19.28 1.85
CA ILE A 228 -6.18 19.02 2.53
C ILE A 228 -6.13 17.56 2.94
N GLY A 229 -4.97 16.94 2.82
CA GLY A 229 -4.73 15.55 3.22
C GLY A 229 -3.26 15.30 3.52
N PHE A 230 -2.89 14.03 3.55
CA PHE A 230 -1.50 13.58 3.75
C PHE A 230 -1.26 12.29 2.95
N ASN A 231 -0.14 12.20 2.26
CA ASN A 231 0.17 11.08 1.37
C ASN A 231 1.60 10.59 1.59
N ASN A 232 1.86 9.32 1.34
CA ASN A 232 3.21 8.84 1.15
C ASN A 232 3.84 9.54 -0.07
N ILE A 233 5.14 9.78 -0.06
CA ILE A 233 5.87 10.56 -1.07
C ILE A 233 5.52 10.06 -2.49
N ASN A 234 5.51 8.76 -2.73
CA ASN A 234 5.25 8.17 -4.06
C ASN A 234 3.79 8.29 -4.55
N TYR A 235 2.90 8.86 -3.75
CA TYR A 235 1.54 9.25 -4.12
C TYR A 235 1.30 10.75 -4.06
N ALA A 236 2.35 11.52 -3.76
CA ALA A 236 2.35 12.97 -3.75
C ALA A 236 3.18 13.56 -4.89
N TYR A 237 4.19 12.82 -5.37
CA TYR A 237 5.07 13.21 -6.47
C TYR A 237 4.95 12.22 -7.64
N ASP A 238 5.01 12.77 -8.86
CA ASP A 238 5.04 11.99 -10.09
C ASP A 238 6.42 11.33 -10.27
N PRO A 239 6.49 10.01 -10.51
CA PRO A 239 7.77 9.29 -10.57
C PRO A 239 8.63 9.65 -11.77
N THR A 240 8.06 10.22 -12.84
CA THR A 240 8.77 10.55 -14.07
C THR A 240 9.31 11.98 -14.06
N THR A 241 8.46 12.92 -13.62
CA THR A 241 8.82 14.35 -13.60
C THR A 241 9.47 14.78 -12.28
N GLU A 242 9.32 13.97 -11.23
CA GLU A 242 9.69 14.26 -9.84
C GLU A 242 8.98 15.47 -9.22
N LEU A 243 8.05 16.08 -9.94
CA LEU A 243 7.24 17.19 -9.44
C LEU A 243 6.04 16.67 -8.65
N PRO A 244 5.40 17.51 -7.79
CA PRO A 244 4.12 17.17 -7.21
C PRO A 244 3.14 16.73 -8.30
N ILE A 245 2.34 15.68 -8.02
CA ILE A 245 1.32 15.17 -8.95
C ILE A 245 0.41 16.32 -9.37
N GLU A 246 0.08 16.41 -10.67
CA GLU A 246 -0.79 17.45 -11.21
C GLU A 246 -2.09 17.57 -10.40
N GLY A 247 -2.40 18.77 -9.96
CA GLY A 247 -3.54 19.06 -9.08
C GLY A 247 -3.23 19.02 -7.58
N LEU A 248 -2.00 18.62 -7.18
CA LEU A 248 -1.52 18.68 -5.81
C LEU A 248 -0.40 19.70 -5.63
N LEU A 249 -0.32 20.23 -4.43
CA LEU A 249 0.86 20.93 -3.88
C LEU A 249 1.23 20.27 -2.55
N ILE A 250 2.52 20.26 -2.26
CA ILE A 250 3.01 19.74 -0.98
C ILE A 250 2.92 20.85 0.05
N LEU A 251 2.31 20.56 1.18
CA LEU A 251 2.22 21.48 2.31
C LEU A 251 3.54 21.51 3.07
N PRO A 252 4.30 22.62 3.05
CA PRO A 252 5.54 22.71 3.79
C PRO A 252 5.29 22.71 5.30
N LEU A 253 6.21 22.13 6.05
CA LEU A 253 6.22 22.16 7.51
C LEU A 253 7.09 23.33 7.98
N ASP A 254 6.52 24.23 8.77
CA ASP A 254 7.24 25.26 9.51
C ASP A 254 7.83 24.60 10.77
N LEU A 255 9.07 24.12 10.65
CA LEU A 255 9.72 23.29 11.66
C LEU A 255 10.21 24.08 12.87
N ASN A 256 10.50 25.36 12.67
CA ASN A 256 10.95 26.26 13.71
C ASN A 256 9.84 27.17 14.28
N GLU A 257 8.62 27.03 13.76
CA GLU A 257 7.38 27.69 14.18
C GLU A 257 7.45 29.24 14.16
N ASN A 258 8.17 29.80 13.18
CA ASN A 258 8.34 31.25 13.06
C ASN A 258 7.34 31.93 12.12
N GLY A 259 6.39 31.16 11.55
CA GLY A 259 5.30 31.65 10.70
C GLY A 259 5.69 31.87 9.23
N LYS A 260 6.79 31.31 8.78
CA LYS A 260 7.25 31.34 7.37
C LYS A 260 8.12 30.12 7.06
N ILE A 261 8.23 29.77 5.80
CA ILE A 261 9.16 28.75 5.31
C ILE A 261 10.51 29.41 5.02
N ASP A 262 11.50 29.08 5.81
CA ASP A 262 12.88 29.50 5.62
C ASP A 262 13.61 28.65 4.55
N SER A 263 14.76 29.10 4.07
CA SER A 263 15.50 28.42 3.01
C SER A 263 15.94 26.97 3.35
N ASN A 264 16.15 26.69 4.62
CA ASN A 264 16.48 25.35 5.12
C ASN A 264 15.26 24.45 5.32
N GLU A 265 14.04 24.98 5.15
CA GLU A 265 12.76 24.26 5.17
C GLU A 265 12.12 24.16 3.78
N SER A 266 12.75 24.77 2.74
CA SER A 266 12.24 24.83 1.37
C SER A 266 12.81 23.70 0.51
N PHE A 267 12.34 22.46 0.73
CA PHE A 267 12.80 21.26 0.04
C PHE A 267 11.62 20.42 -0.51
N TYR A 268 10.52 21.08 -0.87
CA TYR A 268 9.29 20.41 -1.29
C TYR A 268 9.02 20.50 -2.81
N SER A 269 9.92 21.15 -3.57
CA SER A 269 9.67 21.41 -5.00
C SER A 269 9.77 20.15 -5.87
N THR A 270 10.67 19.23 -5.48
CA THR A 270 10.83 17.95 -6.16
C THR A 270 10.92 16.78 -5.17
N ARG A 271 10.64 15.57 -5.69
CA ARG A 271 10.81 14.33 -4.92
C ARG A 271 12.26 14.16 -4.46
N ALA A 272 13.23 14.48 -5.32
CA ALA A 272 14.64 14.37 -4.99
C ALA A 272 15.03 15.28 -3.81
N GLU A 273 14.53 16.53 -3.77
CA GLU A 273 14.83 17.47 -2.68
C GLU A 273 14.32 16.95 -1.32
N ILE A 274 13.08 16.46 -1.25
CA ILE A 274 12.54 15.95 0.03
C ILE A 274 13.22 14.64 0.43
N MET A 275 13.56 13.76 -0.50
CA MET A 275 14.34 12.55 -0.21
C MET A 275 15.70 12.89 0.39
N GLU A 276 16.39 13.90 -0.16
CA GLU A 276 17.66 14.39 0.38
C GLU A 276 17.50 14.98 1.78
N ALA A 277 16.41 15.74 2.02
CA ALA A 277 16.10 16.30 3.34
C ALA A 277 15.84 15.19 4.39
N ILE A 278 15.17 14.11 3.99
CA ILE A 278 14.94 12.93 4.85
C ILE A 278 16.26 12.21 5.13
N ALA A 279 17.06 11.96 4.12
CA ALA A 279 18.37 11.29 4.27
C ALA A 279 19.32 12.06 5.18
N LYS A 280 19.25 13.40 5.16
CA LYS A 280 20.04 14.30 6.04
C LYS A 280 19.41 14.50 7.43
N GLY A 281 18.24 13.97 7.72
CA GLY A 281 17.53 14.17 8.98
C GLY A 281 16.99 15.60 9.16
N ILE A 282 16.85 16.38 8.07
CA ILE A 282 16.23 17.72 8.09
C ILE A 282 14.70 17.58 8.14
N TYR A 283 14.14 16.71 7.29
CA TYR A 283 12.73 16.35 7.39
C TYR A 283 12.52 15.43 8.60
N PRO A 284 11.55 15.71 9.49
CA PRO A 284 11.44 15.03 10.78
C PRO A 284 11.07 13.54 10.67
N SER A 285 11.44 12.79 11.71
CA SER A 285 11.06 11.38 11.88
C SER A 285 10.40 11.20 13.27
N PRO A 286 9.07 10.96 13.35
CA PRO A 286 8.11 10.98 12.25
C PRO A 286 7.99 12.38 11.62
N PRO A 287 7.44 12.54 10.40
CA PRO A 287 6.68 11.57 9.59
C PRO A 287 7.52 10.77 8.59
N SER A 288 8.87 10.87 8.58
CA SER A 288 9.69 9.86 7.91
C SER A 288 9.78 8.58 8.77
N ARG A 289 9.95 7.42 8.11
CA ARG A 289 9.86 6.12 8.78
C ARG A 289 10.53 5.01 7.98
N ASP A 290 10.84 3.92 8.66
CA ASP A 290 11.22 2.67 8.04
C ASP A 290 10.00 1.95 7.44
N LEU A 291 10.22 1.25 6.32
CA LEU A 291 9.27 0.35 5.70
C LEU A 291 9.74 -1.08 5.93
N ASN A 292 8.84 -1.91 6.45
CA ASN A 292 9.17 -3.24 6.96
C ASN A 292 8.50 -4.34 6.13
N LEU A 293 9.19 -5.45 5.97
CA LEU A 293 8.64 -6.74 5.58
C LEU A 293 8.45 -7.58 6.85
N VAL A 294 7.29 -8.19 6.98
CA VAL A 294 6.90 -8.96 8.16
C VAL A 294 6.48 -10.35 7.74
N THR A 295 6.93 -11.36 8.47
CA THR A 295 6.43 -12.72 8.36
C THR A 295 6.04 -13.25 9.74
N LYS A 296 5.40 -14.41 9.79
CA LYS A 296 5.10 -15.09 11.04
C LYS A 296 6.27 -15.99 11.45
N ASN A 297 6.82 -15.74 12.61
CA ASN A 297 7.92 -16.45 13.27
C ASN A 297 9.27 -16.23 12.57
N GLU A 298 9.46 -16.69 11.34
CA GLU A 298 10.75 -16.65 10.64
C GLU A 298 10.58 -16.56 9.11
N PHE A 299 11.58 -15.98 8.43
CA PHE A 299 11.69 -16.04 6.98
C PHE A 299 12.28 -17.39 6.57
N THR A 300 11.61 -18.12 5.66
CA THR A 300 12.02 -19.47 5.23
C THR A 300 11.85 -19.68 3.73
N GLY A 301 12.63 -20.63 3.17
CA GLY A 301 12.52 -21.05 1.77
C GLY A 301 12.59 -19.88 0.79
N PRO A 302 11.81 -19.90 -0.32
CA PRO A 302 11.86 -18.87 -1.35
C PRO A 302 11.58 -17.45 -0.84
N THR A 303 10.81 -17.33 0.24
CA THR A 303 10.53 -16.03 0.89
C THR A 303 11.79 -15.46 1.54
N LYS A 304 12.59 -16.30 2.20
CA LYS A 304 13.87 -15.92 2.79
C LYS A 304 14.84 -15.46 1.69
N ASP A 305 15.01 -16.27 0.64
CA ASP A 305 15.91 -15.95 -0.48
C ASP A 305 15.55 -14.62 -1.15
N PHE A 306 14.24 -14.34 -1.32
CA PHE A 306 13.78 -13.08 -1.88
C PHE A 306 14.07 -11.88 -0.95
N VAL A 307 13.86 -12.03 0.35
CA VAL A 307 14.14 -10.95 1.31
C VAL A 307 15.64 -10.70 1.46
N GLU A 308 16.49 -11.74 1.45
CA GLU A 308 17.94 -11.60 1.40
C GLU A 308 18.38 -10.85 0.15
N TRP A 309 17.82 -11.18 -1.03
CA TRP A 309 18.08 -10.44 -2.27
C TRP A 309 17.63 -8.98 -2.18
N ILE A 310 16.45 -8.68 -1.60
CA ILE A 310 16.00 -7.30 -1.37
C ILE A 310 17.02 -6.52 -0.55
N LEU A 311 17.55 -7.12 0.53
CA LEU A 311 18.50 -6.45 1.44
C LEU A 311 19.91 -6.31 0.86
N THR A 312 20.19 -6.95 -0.27
CA THR A 312 21.49 -6.95 -0.97
C THR A 312 21.36 -6.31 -2.36
N GLU A 313 21.25 -7.11 -3.41
CA GLU A 313 21.20 -6.66 -4.81
C GLU A 313 19.96 -5.79 -5.11
N GLY A 314 18.85 -6.04 -4.42
CA GLY A 314 17.61 -5.29 -4.58
C GLY A 314 17.71 -3.82 -4.15
N GLN A 315 18.71 -3.45 -3.33
CA GLN A 315 18.91 -2.09 -2.85
C GLN A 315 19.29 -1.11 -3.98
N GLN A 316 19.86 -1.58 -5.08
CA GLN A 316 20.20 -0.73 -6.23
C GLN A 316 18.97 -0.02 -6.85
N TYR A 317 17.77 -0.59 -6.69
CA TYR A 317 16.53 -0.04 -7.25
C TYR A 317 15.82 0.97 -6.33
N VAL A 318 16.26 1.12 -5.08
CA VAL A 318 15.56 1.90 -4.04
C VAL A 318 15.46 3.38 -4.40
N THR A 319 16.60 4.01 -4.72
CA THR A 319 16.65 5.47 -4.94
C THR A 319 15.90 5.91 -6.19
N GLU A 320 16.04 5.19 -7.31
CA GLU A 320 15.35 5.53 -8.55
C GLU A 320 13.83 5.39 -8.46
N ASN A 321 13.35 4.51 -7.57
CA ASN A 321 11.93 4.34 -7.30
C ASN A 321 11.37 5.30 -6.24
N GLY A 322 12.18 6.27 -5.79
CA GLY A 322 11.72 7.33 -4.87
C GLY A 322 11.67 6.92 -3.40
N TYR A 323 12.54 5.99 -3.01
CA TYR A 323 12.71 5.59 -1.62
C TYR A 323 14.11 5.95 -1.12
N ILE A 324 14.25 6.02 0.19
CA ILE A 324 15.51 6.39 0.85
C ILE A 324 16.22 5.11 1.30
N PRO A 325 17.45 4.85 0.81
CA PRO A 325 18.23 3.69 1.25
C PRO A 325 18.48 3.73 2.76
N LEU A 326 18.48 2.54 3.37
CA LEU A 326 18.95 2.39 4.74
C LEU A 326 20.49 2.49 4.79
N PRO A 327 21.07 2.95 5.90
CA PRO A 327 22.52 2.88 6.12
C PRO A 327 23.03 1.42 5.99
N GLU A 328 24.23 1.26 5.45
CA GLU A 328 24.84 -0.07 5.23
C GLU A 328 24.92 -0.92 6.51
N GLU A 329 25.19 -0.29 7.65
CA GLU A 329 25.22 -0.95 8.95
C GLU A 329 23.83 -1.50 9.35
N VAL A 330 22.75 -0.78 9.01
CA VAL A 330 21.37 -1.22 9.25
C VAL A 330 21.04 -2.39 8.32
N LEU A 331 21.31 -2.26 7.01
CA LEU A 331 21.09 -3.35 6.05
C LEU A 331 21.81 -4.64 6.46
N THR A 332 23.06 -4.51 6.94
CA THR A 332 23.83 -5.65 7.45
C THR A 332 23.16 -6.30 8.66
N SER A 333 22.63 -5.50 9.59
CA SER A 333 21.92 -5.99 10.77
C SER A 333 20.62 -6.69 10.39
N GLU A 334 19.85 -6.11 9.46
CA GLU A 334 18.60 -6.70 8.97
C GLU A 334 18.84 -8.00 8.21
N LEU A 335 19.90 -8.06 7.39
CA LEU A 335 20.32 -9.28 6.70
C LEU A 335 20.68 -10.40 7.70
N ASN A 336 21.42 -10.09 8.75
CA ASN A 336 21.72 -11.06 9.80
C ASN A 336 20.45 -11.59 10.47
N THR A 337 19.45 -10.74 10.72
CA THR A 337 18.15 -11.15 11.26
C THR A 337 17.48 -12.20 10.35
N VAL A 338 17.51 -12.01 9.02
CA VAL A 338 16.95 -12.97 8.06
C VAL A 338 17.77 -14.26 8.04
N MET A 339 19.10 -14.16 8.07
CA MET A 339 20.00 -15.32 8.02
C MET A 339 19.91 -16.20 9.26
N GLU A 340 19.77 -15.59 10.44
CA GLU A 340 19.63 -16.29 11.73
C GLU A 340 18.24 -16.90 11.92
N SER A 341 17.24 -16.42 11.18
CA SER A 341 15.90 -17.01 11.13
C SER A 341 16.00 -18.42 10.51
N GLY A 342 15.70 -19.46 11.29
CA GLY A 342 15.70 -20.85 10.79
C GLY A 342 16.93 -21.70 11.16
N ILE A 343 17.70 -21.33 12.20
CA ILE A 343 18.71 -22.20 12.81
C ILE A 343 18.17 -22.89 14.08
#